data_048d64c0b7f3ebba233613236e456cd8
#
_entry.id   048d64c0b7f3ebba233613236e456cd8
#
_cell.length_a   1.000
_cell.length_b   1.000
_cell.length_c   1.000
_cell.angle_alpha   90.00
_cell.angle_beta   90.00
_cell.angle_gamma   90.00
#
_symmetry.space_group_name_H-M   'P 1'
#
loop_
_entity.id
_entity.type
_entity.pdbx_description
1 polymer ?
#
loop_
_entity_poly.entity_id
_entity_poly.type
_entity_poly.pdbx_seq_one_letter_code
_entity_poly.pdbx_strand_id
1 'polypeptide(L)'
;MFLKETEENIRRQFAVFTEKFERAGKEIEARIHAEPADIALLLKYLYANMPFSDVADYSYEMFREFAAHGAQLRKEQIWKGETRIPDEIFLDNVVFHRVNTEGITSCRPLFYAQLQERVAGKQMEAAILETNYWCAEEATYQATDDRTISAEAVYRNGIGRCGEESVFTVNALRSIGIPARQVYAHRWAHCDDNHAWVEVWCEGTWHFLGACEPEEILDLGWFVNASSRSMMINSRIFGSQQADGDVIEHPDVTSGVNQLSRYAKTVDLELFVTEEDGTPVADAEVSFELLNYAELVAISRKKTDANGKVVLRTGKGSLFVSVWKEDRHVTAILDTREISAQTLVLAGKKAEKSAEEWVAFDMIAPSDAPVNTKRPTEEQKQTGAQKFRQATEKRLAKVNSFFGEEAGNALENSKGNHQEIQKFLDAETPNALWKKALLDQLSLKDFRDCKAQELLEHLEEACVWGHTFPSEIFAKYVLNPRISREQQSAYRRKIQAFFTEEHKTQFQKNPREIWNWICKNIQEEPAYEYEELLTTPAGTLRYQ
;
A
#
# COMPACT_ATOMS: atom_id res chain seq x y z
N MET A 1 18.66 -14.51 16.12
CA MET A 1 17.94 -14.27 17.38
C MET A 1 17.80 -12.78 17.59
N PHE A 2 16.66 -12.35 18.10
CA PHE A 2 16.36 -10.96 18.44
C PHE A 2 16.82 -10.65 19.87
N LEU A 3 16.84 -9.38 20.24
CA LEU A 3 17.05 -8.97 21.62
C LEU A 3 15.89 -9.48 22.49
N LYS A 4 16.17 -9.78 23.75
CA LYS A 4 15.15 -10.31 24.66
C LYS A 4 13.95 -9.37 24.84
N GLU A 5 14.22 -8.07 24.89
CA GLU A 5 13.19 -7.03 24.98
C GLU A 5 12.27 -7.02 23.74
N THR A 6 12.86 -7.15 22.54
CA THR A 6 12.10 -7.26 21.27
C THR A 6 11.19 -8.49 21.29
N GLU A 7 11.70 -9.65 21.71
CA GLU A 7 10.90 -10.87 21.81
C GLU A 7 9.76 -10.76 22.84
N GLU A 8 10.01 -10.12 23.98
CA GLU A 8 8.98 -9.89 25.01
C GLU A 8 7.90 -8.93 24.50
N ASN A 9 8.30 -7.88 23.77
CA ASN A 9 7.36 -6.95 23.15
C ASN A 9 6.45 -7.65 22.12
N ILE A 10 7.01 -8.46 21.24
CA ILE A 10 6.23 -9.25 20.26
C ILE A 10 5.20 -10.13 20.97
N ARG A 11 5.59 -10.84 22.03
CA ARG A 11 4.67 -11.70 22.78
C ARG A 11 3.53 -10.91 23.44
N ARG A 12 3.84 -9.74 23.97
CA ARG A 12 2.83 -8.84 24.57
C ARG A 12 1.83 -8.33 23.53
N GLN A 13 2.31 -7.87 22.37
CA GLN A 13 1.45 -7.40 21.28
C GLN A 13 0.56 -8.52 20.74
N PHE A 14 1.11 -9.73 20.60
CA PHE A 14 0.32 -10.89 20.15
C PHE A 14 -0.74 -11.31 21.20
N ALA A 15 -0.51 -11.15 22.49
CA ALA A 15 -1.53 -11.38 23.50
C ALA A 15 -2.72 -10.42 23.31
N VAL A 16 -2.48 -9.13 23.01
CA VAL A 16 -3.54 -8.16 22.69
C VAL A 16 -4.33 -8.60 21.45
N PHE A 17 -3.64 -9.08 20.41
CA PHE A 17 -4.30 -9.63 19.22
C PHE A 17 -5.22 -10.81 19.58
N THR A 18 -4.75 -11.77 20.37
CA THR A 18 -5.56 -12.96 20.75
C THR A 18 -6.78 -12.60 21.61
N GLU A 19 -6.68 -11.57 22.43
CA GLU A 19 -7.82 -11.05 23.21
C GLU A 19 -8.84 -10.36 22.30
N LYS A 20 -8.37 -9.54 21.35
CA LYS A 20 -9.23 -8.82 20.40
C LYS A 20 -10.01 -9.76 19.47
N PHE A 21 -9.39 -10.83 19.01
CA PHE A 21 -9.99 -11.76 18.02
C PHE A 21 -10.49 -13.08 18.63
N GLU A 22 -10.59 -13.18 19.95
CA GLU A 22 -11.17 -14.31 20.69
C GLU A 22 -10.96 -15.70 20.06
N ARG A 23 -11.97 -16.20 19.33
CA ARG A 23 -11.93 -17.53 18.71
C ARG A 23 -10.83 -17.66 17.66
N ALA A 24 -10.78 -16.72 16.70
CA ALA A 24 -9.79 -16.74 15.62
C ALA A 24 -8.36 -16.60 16.17
N GLY A 25 -8.17 -15.72 17.16
CA GLY A 25 -6.89 -15.55 17.86
C GLY A 25 -6.40 -16.84 18.51
N LYS A 26 -7.29 -17.59 19.18
CA LYS A 26 -6.97 -18.89 19.80
C LYS A 26 -6.65 -19.98 18.77
N GLU A 27 -7.38 -20.02 17.65
CA GLU A 27 -7.09 -20.97 16.56
C GLU A 27 -5.72 -20.69 15.92
N ILE A 28 -5.38 -19.43 15.70
CA ILE A 28 -4.07 -19.00 15.18
C ILE A 28 -2.97 -19.31 16.19
N GLU A 29 -3.17 -19.00 17.47
CA GLU A 29 -2.21 -19.28 18.53
C GLU A 29 -1.90 -20.79 18.64
N ALA A 30 -2.92 -21.64 18.57
CA ALA A 30 -2.75 -23.10 18.59
C ALA A 30 -1.88 -23.60 17.42
N ARG A 31 -2.05 -23.03 16.22
CA ARG A 31 -1.21 -23.35 15.07
C ARG A 31 0.22 -22.87 15.24
N ILE A 32 0.42 -21.65 15.76
CA ILE A 32 1.74 -21.06 16.01
C ILE A 32 2.53 -21.90 17.04
N HIS A 33 1.86 -22.48 18.03
CA HIS A 33 2.53 -23.34 19.01
C HIS A 33 3.18 -24.60 18.42
N ALA A 34 2.73 -25.05 17.25
CA ALA A 34 3.30 -26.20 16.54
C ALA A 34 4.52 -25.86 15.68
N GLU A 35 4.83 -24.58 15.51
CA GLU A 35 5.92 -24.11 14.65
C GLU A 35 7.28 -24.06 15.37
N PRO A 36 8.40 -24.14 14.63
CA PRO A 36 9.73 -23.84 15.18
C PRO A 36 9.78 -22.48 15.87
N ALA A 37 10.52 -22.36 16.96
CA ALA A 37 10.48 -21.18 17.85
C ALA A 37 10.75 -19.84 17.16
N ASP A 38 11.62 -19.81 16.16
CA ASP A 38 11.96 -18.63 15.36
C ASP A 38 10.82 -18.24 14.40
N ILE A 39 10.20 -19.22 13.74
CA ILE A 39 9.04 -19.02 12.87
C ILE A 39 7.83 -18.60 13.73
N ALA A 40 7.60 -19.26 14.86
CA ALA A 40 6.53 -18.94 15.80
C ALA A 40 6.61 -17.47 16.30
N LEU A 41 7.82 -16.99 16.61
CA LEU A 41 8.02 -15.61 17.03
C LEU A 41 7.65 -14.61 15.91
N LEU A 42 8.11 -14.87 14.68
CA LEU A 42 7.82 -13.99 13.54
C LEU A 42 6.35 -14.04 13.12
N LEU A 43 5.67 -15.19 13.23
CA LEU A 43 4.23 -15.26 13.04
C LEU A 43 3.47 -14.42 14.08
N LYS A 44 3.87 -14.47 15.35
CA LYS A 44 3.31 -13.61 16.40
C LYS A 44 3.48 -12.13 16.06
N TYR A 45 4.66 -11.75 15.57
CA TYR A 45 4.92 -10.39 15.11
C TYR A 45 3.99 -9.99 13.94
N LEU A 46 3.86 -10.83 12.92
CA LEU A 46 3.02 -10.55 11.76
C LEU A 46 1.55 -10.37 12.17
N TYR A 47 0.97 -11.34 12.90
CA TYR A 47 -0.43 -11.28 13.33
C TYR A 47 -0.73 -10.12 14.28
N ALA A 48 0.21 -9.75 15.13
CA ALA A 48 0.04 -8.62 16.05
C ALA A 48 0.00 -7.25 15.34
N ASN A 49 0.57 -7.16 14.14
CA ASN A 49 0.80 -5.87 13.46
C ASN A 49 0.11 -5.77 12.09
N MET A 50 -0.52 -6.84 11.58
CA MET A 50 -1.19 -6.80 10.29
C MET A 50 -2.57 -6.15 10.35
N PRO A 51 -3.03 -5.54 9.24
CA PRO A 51 -4.40 -5.09 9.11
C PRO A 51 -5.40 -6.23 9.27
N PHE A 52 -6.59 -5.93 9.78
CA PHE A 52 -7.65 -6.92 9.93
C PHE A 52 -8.05 -7.57 8.58
N SER A 53 -8.07 -6.78 7.50
CA SER A 53 -8.30 -7.29 6.15
C SER A 53 -7.36 -8.44 5.78
N ASP A 54 -6.09 -8.36 6.19
CA ASP A 54 -5.11 -9.42 5.92
C ASP A 54 -5.42 -10.69 6.71
N VAL A 55 -5.78 -10.56 7.99
CA VAL A 55 -6.23 -11.71 8.80
C VAL A 55 -7.44 -12.40 8.17
N ALA A 56 -8.36 -11.61 7.60
CA ALA A 56 -9.61 -12.10 7.04
C ALA A 56 -9.44 -12.79 5.68
N ASP A 57 -8.60 -12.24 4.81
CA ASP A 57 -8.58 -12.61 3.39
C ASP A 57 -7.44 -13.54 3.00
N TYR A 58 -6.34 -13.58 3.78
CA TYR A 58 -5.19 -14.40 3.45
C TYR A 58 -5.03 -15.62 4.38
N SER A 59 -4.36 -16.65 3.86
CA SER A 59 -4.18 -17.89 4.60
C SER A 59 -3.03 -17.83 5.61
N TYR A 60 -3.12 -18.63 6.67
CA TYR A 60 -2.04 -18.83 7.62
C TYR A 60 -0.75 -19.30 6.93
N GLU A 61 -0.87 -20.18 5.92
CA GLU A 61 0.25 -20.73 5.17
C GLU A 61 1.06 -19.63 4.49
N MET A 62 0.40 -18.62 3.94
CA MET A 62 1.06 -17.46 3.32
C MET A 62 1.90 -16.70 4.34
N PHE A 63 1.36 -16.38 5.51
CA PHE A 63 2.12 -15.67 6.57
C PHE A 63 3.24 -16.54 7.14
N ARG A 64 3.00 -17.87 7.19
CA ARG A 64 4.04 -18.82 7.58
C ARG A 64 5.23 -18.80 6.62
N GLU A 65 5.01 -18.67 5.33
CA GLU A 65 6.09 -18.53 4.34
C GLU A 65 6.88 -17.24 4.53
N PHE A 66 6.22 -16.10 4.78
CA PHE A 66 6.91 -14.84 5.13
C PHE A 66 7.75 -14.99 6.41
N ALA A 67 7.20 -15.60 7.45
CA ALA A 67 7.91 -15.83 8.71
C ALA A 67 9.09 -16.79 8.53
N ALA A 68 8.91 -17.89 7.80
CA ALA A 68 9.98 -18.86 7.53
C ALA A 68 11.11 -18.25 6.72
N HIS A 69 10.79 -17.47 5.67
CA HIS A 69 11.77 -16.76 4.87
C HIS A 69 12.53 -15.71 5.70
N GLY A 70 11.82 -14.93 6.53
CA GLY A 70 12.44 -13.97 7.46
C GLY A 70 13.36 -14.64 8.48
N ALA A 71 12.99 -15.80 9.01
CA ALA A 71 13.83 -16.59 9.93
C ALA A 71 15.09 -17.12 9.24
N GLN A 72 14.99 -17.53 7.98
CA GLN A 72 16.16 -17.90 7.16
C GLN A 72 17.10 -16.71 6.98
N LEU A 73 16.60 -15.57 6.52
CA LEU A 73 17.41 -14.37 6.28
C LEU A 73 18.08 -13.82 7.54
N ARG A 74 17.47 -14.00 8.72
CA ARG A 74 18.08 -13.61 9.98
C ARG A 74 19.27 -14.48 10.37
N LYS A 75 19.33 -15.74 9.90
CA LYS A 75 20.42 -16.69 10.14
C LYS A 75 21.51 -16.60 9.07
N GLU A 76 21.12 -16.38 7.82
CA GLU A 76 21.99 -16.50 6.65
C GLU A 76 21.95 -15.21 5.84
N GLN A 77 22.93 -14.33 6.07
CA GLN A 77 23.12 -13.14 5.26
C GLN A 77 23.99 -13.49 4.03
N ILE A 78 23.48 -13.28 2.81
CA ILE A 78 24.15 -13.64 1.56
C ILE A 78 25.06 -12.55 1.00
N TRP A 79 24.82 -11.30 1.36
CA TRP A 79 25.66 -10.13 1.02
C TRP A 79 26.61 -9.80 2.19
N LYS A 80 27.60 -8.94 1.96
CA LYS A 80 28.58 -8.50 2.96
C LYS A 80 28.16 -7.14 3.54
N GLY A 81 28.33 -6.96 4.83
CA GLY A 81 28.15 -5.70 5.54
C GLY A 81 28.56 -5.86 6.99
N GLU A 82 29.07 -4.80 7.60
CA GLU A 82 29.61 -4.82 8.96
C GLU A 82 28.53 -4.51 10.02
N THR A 83 27.50 -3.77 9.66
CA THR A 83 26.51 -3.29 10.61
C THR A 83 25.35 -4.26 10.76
N ARG A 84 25.15 -4.76 11.98
CA ARG A 84 23.92 -5.53 12.29
C ARG A 84 22.70 -4.65 12.09
N ILE A 85 21.75 -5.13 11.31
CA ILE A 85 20.45 -4.47 11.14
C ILE A 85 19.73 -4.48 12.50
N PRO A 86 19.26 -3.31 13.01
CA PRO A 86 18.44 -3.25 14.24
C PRO A 86 17.21 -4.14 14.12
N ASP A 87 16.78 -4.72 15.25
CA ASP A 87 15.70 -5.69 15.26
C ASP A 87 14.38 -5.11 14.72
N GLU A 88 14.04 -3.87 15.08
CA GLU A 88 12.84 -3.18 14.60
C GLU A 88 12.90 -2.92 13.09
N ILE A 89 14.05 -2.43 12.60
CA ILE A 89 14.24 -2.21 11.17
C ILE A 89 14.11 -3.52 10.39
N PHE A 90 14.64 -4.62 10.92
CA PHE A 90 14.53 -5.92 10.29
C PHE A 90 13.08 -6.44 10.30
N LEU A 91 12.39 -6.33 11.42
CA LEU A 91 11.00 -6.76 11.56
C LEU A 91 10.08 -5.99 10.62
N ASP A 92 10.13 -4.66 10.65
CA ASP A 92 9.20 -3.81 9.91
C ASP A 92 9.53 -3.74 8.41
N ASN A 93 10.81 -3.86 8.03
CA ASN A 93 11.25 -3.57 6.67
C ASN A 93 11.90 -4.77 5.94
N VAL A 94 11.99 -5.95 6.58
CA VAL A 94 12.36 -7.21 5.94
C VAL A 94 11.27 -8.25 6.15
N VAL A 95 10.84 -8.50 7.39
CA VAL A 95 9.89 -9.57 7.72
C VAL A 95 8.47 -9.21 7.32
N PHE A 96 8.03 -7.99 7.65
CA PHE A 96 6.64 -7.59 7.44
C PHE A 96 6.21 -7.78 5.98
N HIS A 97 5.06 -8.41 5.79
CA HIS A 97 4.61 -8.89 4.48
C HIS A 97 4.12 -7.79 3.55
N ARG A 98 3.51 -6.73 4.11
CA ARG A 98 2.88 -5.64 3.35
C ARG A 98 3.82 -4.46 3.15
N VAL A 99 3.62 -3.75 2.05
CA VAL A 99 4.35 -2.52 1.71
C VAL A 99 3.39 -1.32 1.67
N ASN A 100 2.23 -1.49 1.03
CA ASN A 100 1.18 -0.48 0.91
C ASN A 100 -0.20 -1.16 0.81
N THR A 101 -1.03 -0.86 -0.19
CA THR A 101 -2.40 -1.38 -0.40
C THR A 101 -2.46 -2.54 -1.40
N GLU A 102 -1.31 -3.08 -1.77
CA GLU A 102 -1.18 -4.16 -2.76
C GLU A 102 -1.88 -5.45 -2.34
N GLY A 103 -2.26 -6.26 -3.33
CA GLY A 103 -2.58 -7.67 -3.10
C GLY A 103 -1.36 -8.43 -2.61
N ILE A 104 -1.50 -9.26 -1.57
CA ILE A 104 -0.38 -10.02 -0.99
C ILE A 104 -0.21 -11.35 -1.70
N THR A 105 1.02 -11.66 -2.07
CA THR A 105 1.43 -12.97 -2.61
C THR A 105 2.75 -13.41 -1.99
N SER A 106 2.97 -14.71 -1.95
CA SER A 106 4.20 -15.31 -1.41
C SER A 106 5.35 -15.24 -2.41
N CYS A 107 5.69 -14.03 -2.87
CA CYS A 107 6.65 -13.79 -3.94
C CYS A 107 8.12 -13.81 -3.51
N ARG A 108 8.43 -13.66 -2.21
CA ARG A 108 9.82 -13.49 -1.74
C ARG A 108 10.72 -14.69 -1.96
N PRO A 109 10.29 -15.94 -1.77
CA PRO A 109 11.11 -17.10 -2.13
C PRO A 109 11.44 -17.17 -3.64
N LEU A 110 10.48 -16.77 -4.50
CA LEU A 110 10.70 -16.67 -5.94
C LEU A 110 11.77 -15.64 -6.28
N PHE A 111 11.67 -14.44 -5.70
CA PHE A 111 12.64 -13.36 -5.94
C PHE A 111 14.03 -13.70 -5.34
N TYR A 112 14.06 -14.33 -4.18
CA TYR A 112 15.29 -14.83 -3.58
C TYR A 112 16.02 -15.79 -4.51
N ALA A 113 15.32 -16.75 -5.10
CA ALA A 113 15.90 -17.71 -6.03
C ALA A 113 16.54 -17.05 -7.26
N GLN A 114 15.99 -15.91 -7.72
CA GLN A 114 16.53 -15.13 -8.84
C GLN A 114 17.72 -14.25 -8.45
N LEU A 115 17.74 -13.76 -7.21
CA LEU A 115 18.69 -12.73 -6.77
C LEU A 115 19.90 -13.28 -6.02
N GLN A 116 19.76 -14.43 -5.31
CA GLN A 116 20.78 -14.92 -4.39
C GLN A 116 22.17 -15.03 -5.02
N GLU A 117 22.29 -15.58 -6.23
CA GLU A 117 23.58 -15.72 -6.92
C GLU A 117 24.12 -14.38 -7.41
N ARG A 118 23.22 -13.44 -7.77
CA ARG A 118 23.61 -12.12 -8.26
C ARG A 118 24.20 -11.24 -7.17
N VAL A 119 23.73 -11.39 -5.92
CA VAL A 119 24.13 -10.53 -4.80
C VAL A 119 25.11 -11.21 -3.83
N ALA A 120 25.30 -12.52 -3.95
CA ALA A 120 26.18 -13.27 -3.06
C ALA A 120 27.59 -12.66 -2.96
N GLY A 121 27.99 -12.35 -1.72
CA GLY A 121 29.32 -11.80 -1.43
C GLY A 121 29.56 -10.36 -1.87
N LYS A 122 28.59 -9.66 -2.47
CA LYS A 122 28.68 -8.21 -2.73
C LYS A 122 28.54 -7.41 -1.44
N GLN A 123 29.14 -6.21 -1.40
CA GLN A 123 28.82 -5.24 -0.34
C GLN A 123 27.34 -4.85 -0.41
N MET A 124 26.75 -4.46 0.71
CA MET A 124 25.30 -4.18 0.82
C MET A 124 24.84 -3.15 -0.22
N GLU A 125 25.53 -2.03 -0.38
CA GLU A 125 25.20 -1.03 -1.41
C GLU A 125 25.21 -1.63 -2.81
N ALA A 126 26.24 -2.40 -3.16
CA ALA A 126 26.34 -3.06 -4.46
C ALA A 126 25.24 -4.11 -4.67
N ALA A 127 24.79 -4.80 -3.61
CA ALA A 127 23.67 -5.73 -3.66
C ALA A 127 22.34 -5.01 -3.88
N ILE A 128 22.14 -3.84 -3.26
CA ILE A 128 20.96 -2.97 -3.46
C ILE A 128 20.88 -2.52 -4.93
N LEU A 129 21.96 -1.95 -5.45
CA LEU A 129 22.01 -1.47 -6.85
C LEU A 129 21.80 -2.61 -7.85
N GLU A 130 22.43 -3.76 -7.63
CA GLU A 130 22.25 -4.95 -8.48
C GLU A 130 20.80 -5.45 -8.47
N THR A 131 20.14 -5.42 -7.31
CA THR A 131 18.73 -5.78 -7.19
C THR A 131 17.84 -4.83 -7.99
N ASN A 132 18.13 -3.52 -7.99
CA ASN A 132 17.35 -2.56 -8.77
C ASN A 132 17.59 -2.72 -10.28
N TYR A 133 18.80 -3.08 -10.72
CA TYR A 133 19.04 -3.46 -12.13
C TYR A 133 18.24 -4.71 -12.51
N TRP A 134 18.17 -5.71 -11.63
CA TRP A 134 17.30 -6.86 -11.85
C TRP A 134 15.82 -6.45 -11.92
N CYS A 135 15.35 -5.55 -11.06
CA CYS A 135 13.98 -5.04 -11.15
C CYS A 135 13.70 -4.39 -12.51
N ALA A 136 14.65 -3.62 -13.06
CA ALA A 136 14.53 -3.02 -14.39
C ALA A 136 14.60 -4.04 -15.55
N GLU A 137 15.24 -5.20 -15.34
CA GLU A 137 15.18 -6.32 -16.28
C GLU A 137 13.78 -6.93 -16.32
N GLU A 138 13.03 -6.87 -15.22
CA GLU A 138 11.76 -7.54 -15.04
C GLU A 138 10.54 -6.64 -15.28
N ALA A 139 10.59 -5.37 -14.93
CA ALA A 139 9.46 -4.46 -15.04
C ALA A 139 9.86 -3.03 -15.44
N THR A 140 8.87 -2.26 -15.93
CA THR A 140 8.99 -0.84 -16.26
C THR A 140 7.68 -0.12 -15.99
N TYR A 141 7.74 1.21 -15.91
CA TYR A 141 6.58 2.06 -15.70
C TYR A 141 5.56 1.94 -16.85
N GLN A 142 4.30 1.79 -16.45
CA GLN A 142 3.15 1.98 -17.31
C GLN A 142 1.98 2.49 -16.47
N ALA A 143 1.38 3.61 -16.87
CA ALA A 143 0.16 4.11 -16.23
C ALA A 143 -1.00 3.11 -16.38
N THR A 144 -1.72 2.89 -15.29
CA THR A 144 -2.88 1.98 -15.20
C THR A 144 -3.94 2.59 -14.27
N ASP A 145 -4.96 1.82 -13.87
CA ASP A 145 -5.98 2.26 -12.89
C ASP A 145 -5.43 2.36 -11.45
N ASP A 146 -6.25 2.80 -10.49
CA ASP A 146 -5.83 3.14 -9.13
C ASP A 146 -5.50 1.94 -8.24
N ARG A 147 -6.01 0.75 -8.53
CA ARG A 147 -5.76 -0.46 -7.74
C ARG A 147 -4.28 -0.86 -7.80
N THR A 148 -3.67 -1.21 -6.67
CA THR A 148 -2.29 -1.68 -6.60
C THR A 148 -2.26 -3.21 -6.69
N ILE A 149 -1.65 -3.75 -7.75
CA ILE A 149 -1.45 -5.21 -7.92
C ILE A 149 -0.27 -5.71 -7.07
N SER A 150 -0.21 -7.04 -6.89
CA SER A 150 0.86 -7.66 -6.12
C SER A 150 2.23 -7.53 -6.78
N ALA A 151 3.31 -7.62 -5.99
CA ALA A 151 4.69 -7.63 -6.50
C ALA A 151 4.92 -8.76 -7.52
N GLU A 152 4.31 -9.93 -7.30
CA GLU A 152 4.39 -11.06 -8.24
C GLU A 152 3.68 -10.76 -9.56
N ALA A 153 2.55 -10.05 -9.52
CA ALA A 153 1.84 -9.65 -10.73
C ALA A 153 2.65 -8.63 -11.55
N VAL A 154 3.31 -7.66 -10.89
CA VAL A 154 4.24 -6.73 -11.56
C VAL A 154 5.38 -7.51 -12.23
N TYR A 155 6.02 -8.43 -11.49
CA TYR A 155 7.08 -9.30 -12.01
C TYR A 155 6.63 -10.08 -13.25
N ARG A 156 5.46 -10.71 -13.20
CA ARG A 156 4.95 -11.50 -14.33
C ARG A 156 4.59 -10.64 -15.54
N ASN A 157 3.97 -9.49 -15.31
CA ASN A 157 3.48 -8.63 -16.40
C ASN A 157 4.55 -7.73 -17.02
N GLY A 158 5.66 -7.50 -16.33
CA GLY A 158 6.75 -6.63 -16.79
C GLY A 158 6.41 -5.13 -16.75
N ILE A 159 5.32 -4.74 -16.10
CA ILE A 159 4.85 -3.34 -16.01
C ILE A 159 4.17 -3.06 -14.69
N GLY A 160 4.23 -1.79 -14.25
CA GLY A 160 3.51 -1.26 -13.09
C GLY A 160 3.48 0.26 -13.07
N ARG A 161 2.59 0.86 -12.27
CA ARG A 161 2.69 2.28 -11.90
C ARG A 161 3.86 2.45 -10.93
N CYS A 162 4.28 3.70 -10.66
CA CYS A 162 5.36 3.97 -9.70
C CYS A 162 5.12 3.34 -8.32
N GLY A 163 3.87 3.36 -7.82
CA GLY A 163 3.48 2.67 -6.58
C GLY A 163 3.63 1.15 -6.65
N GLU A 164 3.36 0.54 -7.78
CA GLU A 164 3.48 -0.90 -8.02
C GLU A 164 4.94 -1.31 -8.26
N GLU A 165 5.71 -0.53 -9.01
CA GLU A 165 7.16 -0.72 -9.19
C GLU A 165 7.89 -0.65 -7.85
N SER A 166 7.50 0.30 -6.98
CA SER A 166 8.09 0.41 -5.64
C SER A 166 7.70 -0.76 -4.73
N VAL A 167 6.47 -1.25 -4.76
CA VAL A 167 6.06 -2.48 -4.07
C VAL A 167 6.87 -3.69 -4.55
N PHE A 168 7.07 -3.83 -5.86
CA PHE A 168 7.89 -4.90 -6.45
C PHE A 168 9.35 -4.79 -5.99
N THR A 169 9.97 -3.62 -6.12
CA THR A 169 11.38 -3.38 -5.74
C THR A 169 11.60 -3.58 -4.24
N VAL A 170 10.67 -3.12 -3.38
CA VAL A 170 10.73 -3.37 -1.93
C VAL A 170 10.68 -4.87 -1.63
N ASN A 171 9.79 -5.64 -2.25
CA ASN A 171 9.72 -7.08 -2.03
C ASN A 171 10.97 -7.81 -2.57
N ALA A 172 11.56 -7.36 -3.68
CA ALA A 172 12.83 -7.89 -4.18
C ALA A 172 13.97 -7.68 -3.18
N LEU A 173 14.11 -6.47 -2.63
CA LEU A 173 15.11 -6.15 -1.61
C LEU A 173 14.88 -6.90 -0.30
N ARG A 174 13.64 -6.93 0.18
CA ARG A 174 13.27 -7.69 1.38
C ARG A 174 13.51 -9.20 1.20
N SER A 175 13.39 -9.72 -0.02
CA SER A 175 13.63 -11.15 -0.30
C SER A 175 15.06 -11.59 -0.05
N ILE A 176 16.03 -10.69 -0.15
CA ILE A 176 17.47 -10.94 0.11
C ILE A 176 17.93 -10.37 1.46
N GLY A 177 17.01 -9.98 2.33
CA GLY A 177 17.31 -9.49 3.68
C GLY A 177 17.76 -8.03 3.76
N ILE A 178 17.55 -7.23 2.72
CA ILE A 178 17.83 -5.78 2.74
C ILE A 178 16.56 -5.04 3.18
N PRO A 179 16.60 -4.27 4.29
CA PRO A 179 15.45 -3.51 4.73
C PRO A 179 15.09 -2.44 3.72
N ALA A 180 13.85 -2.45 3.29
CA ALA A 180 13.33 -1.50 2.30
C ALA A 180 11.88 -1.10 2.61
N ARG A 181 11.52 0.11 2.22
CA ARG A 181 10.16 0.64 2.34
C ARG A 181 9.80 1.53 1.15
N GLN A 182 8.51 1.64 0.87
CA GLN A 182 8.00 2.61 -0.07
C GLN A 182 7.96 3.99 0.58
N VAL A 183 8.31 5.01 -0.21
CA VAL A 183 8.18 6.41 0.13
C VAL A 183 7.46 7.11 -1.02
N TYR A 184 6.61 8.08 -0.72
CA TYR A 184 5.84 8.77 -1.74
C TYR A 184 5.53 10.22 -1.40
N ALA A 185 5.51 11.06 -2.44
CA ALA A 185 4.85 12.35 -2.45
C ALA A 185 3.42 12.13 -2.95
N HIS A 186 2.45 12.14 -2.05
CA HIS A 186 1.04 11.90 -2.39
C HIS A 186 0.53 12.91 -3.42
N ARG A 187 0.98 14.16 -3.29
CA ARG A 187 0.73 15.25 -4.25
C ARG A 187 1.94 16.16 -4.32
N TRP A 188 2.34 16.51 -5.54
CA TRP A 188 3.33 17.55 -5.74
C TRP A 188 2.71 18.95 -5.52
N ALA A 189 3.48 19.86 -4.94
CA ALA A 189 3.05 21.25 -4.79
C ALA A 189 3.27 22.09 -6.05
N HIS A 190 4.03 21.59 -7.02
CA HIS A 190 4.45 22.33 -8.21
C HIS A 190 3.85 21.83 -9.51
N CYS A 191 3.12 20.71 -9.51
CA CYS A 191 2.42 20.17 -10.67
C CYS A 191 1.34 19.18 -10.25
N ASP A 192 0.38 18.95 -11.13
CA ASP A 192 -0.72 17.99 -10.95
C ASP A 192 -0.22 16.57 -11.17
N ASP A 193 0.48 15.99 -10.17
CA ASP A 193 1.01 14.64 -10.21
C ASP A 193 1.39 14.16 -8.79
N ASN A 194 1.83 12.91 -8.71
CA ASN A 194 2.39 12.27 -7.53
C ASN A 194 3.57 11.37 -7.94
N HIS A 195 4.32 10.85 -6.97
CA HIS A 195 5.34 9.85 -7.26
C HIS A 195 5.62 8.98 -6.03
N ALA A 196 5.97 7.71 -6.29
CA ALA A 196 6.42 6.77 -5.28
C ALA A 196 7.76 6.14 -5.69
N TRP A 197 8.64 5.96 -4.70
CA TRP A 197 9.97 5.36 -4.87
C TRP A 197 10.34 4.54 -3.64
N VAL A 198 11.60 4.15 -3.51
CA VAL A 198 12.07 3.23 -2.46
C VAL A 198 13.12 3.89 -1.58
N GLU A 199 13.02 3.65 -0.27
CA GLU A 199 14.12 3.83 0.67
C GLU A 199 14.66 2.47 1.13
N VAL A 200 15.98 2.38 1.30
CA VAL A 200 16.71 1.21 1.77
C VAL A 200 17.58 1.57 2.96
N TRP A 201 17.66 0.66 3.94
CA TRP A 201 18.60 0.81 5.04
C TRP A 201 19.96 0.25 4.65
N CYS A 202 20.97 1.10 4.67
CA CYS A 202 22.35 0.73 4.36
C CYS A 202 23.31 1.48 5.27
N GLU A 203 24.30 0.80 5.82
CA GLU A 203 25.36 1.38 6.65
C GLU A 203 24.85 2.27 7.81
N GLY A 204 23.73 1.88 8.44
CA GLY A 204 23.18 2.55 9.61
C GLY A 204 22.26 3.73 9.30
N THR A 205 21.89 3.99 8.04
CA THR A 205 20.98 5.07 7.65
C THR A 205 20.10 4.69 6.46
N TRP A 206 19.05 5.48 6.23
CA TRP A 206 18.17 5.33 5.08
C TRP A 206 18.72 6.09 3.87
N HIS A 207 18.75 5.42 2.72
CA HIS A 207 19.07 5.93 1.40
C HIS A 207 17.89 5.75 0.46
N PHE A 208 17.82 6.46 -0.65
CA PHE A 208 16.76 6.30 -1.61
C PHE A 208 17.26 5.88 -3.00
N LEU A 209 16.34 5.30 -3.78
CA LEU A 209 16.52 4.93 -5.20
C LEU A 209 15.17 4.93 -5.92
N GLY A 210 15.18 5.14 -7.24
CA GLY A 210 14.01 4.95 -8.11
C GLY A 210 13.69 3.46 -8.25
N ALA A 211 12.42 3.10 -8.19
CA ALA A 211 11.98 1.72 -8.33
C ALA A 211 11.99 1.29 -9.81
N CYS A 212 12.65 0.19 -10.14
CA CYS A 212 12.87 -0.24 -11.53
C CYS A 212 13.58 0.80 -12.41
N GLU A 213 14.12 1.83 -11.79
CA GLU A 213 14.85 2.94 -12.42
C GLU A 213 16.25 3.01 -11.82
N PRO A 214 17.15 2.06 -12.17
CA PRO A 214 18.46 1.95 -11.54
C PRO A 214 19.36 3.11 -11.92
N GLU A 215 19.99 3.68 -10.90
CA GLU A 215 21.06 4.64 -10.98
C GLU A 215 22.40 3.99 -10.58
N GLU A 216 23.49 4.70 -10.76
CA GLU A 216 24.83 4.18 -10.49
C GLU A 216 25.22 4.21 -9.02
N ILE A 217 24.55 5.02 -8.23
CA ILE A 217 24.77 5.22 -6.79
C ILE A 217 23.45 5.40 -6.06
N LEU A 218 23.45 5.17 -4.76
CA LEU A 218 22.30 5.52 -3.90
C LEU A 218 22.13 7.05 -3.77
N ASP A 219 20.92 7.45 -3.40
CA ASP A 219 20.51 8.85 -3.24
C ASP A 219 20.54 9.64 -4.57
N LEU A 220 20.25 8.94 -5.67
CA LEU A 220 20.10 9.52 -7.00
C LEU A 220 18.80 9.05 -7.64
N GLY A 221 18.24 9.89 -8.50
CA GLY A 221 17.01 9.63 -9.27
C GLY A 221 16.55 10.90 -9.96
N TRP A 222 15.78 10.76 -11.05
CA TRP A 222 15.24 11.91 -11.81
C TRP A 222 14.38 12.83 -10.93
N PHE A 223 13.75 12.28 -9.88
CA PHE A 223 12.84 12.99 -8.98
C PHE A 223 13.54 13.83 -7.88
N VAL A 224 14.87 13.86 -7.82
CA VAL A 224 15.63 14.61 -6.80
C VAL A 224 15.25 16.09 -6.77
N ASN A 225 15.11 16.73 -7.93
CA ASN A 225 14.69 18.12 -8.01
C ASN A 225 13.20 18.28 -7.66
N ALA A 226 12.35 17.38 -8.18
CA ALA A 226 10.91 17.39 -7.89
C ALA A 226 10.63 17.19 -6.39
N SER A 227 11.33 16.24 -5.74
CA SER A 227 11.18 15.98 -4.30
C SER A 227 11.62 17.15 -3.42
N SER A 228 12.61 17.95 -3.85
CA SER A 228 13.03 19.14 -3.14
C SER A 228 11.96 20.24 -3.10
N ARG A 229 10.98 20.17 -3.99
CA ARG A 229 9.83 21.07 -4.12
C ARG A 229 8.55 20.55 -3.45
N SER A 230 8.68 19.52 -2.64
CA SER A 230 7.54 18.92 -1.93
C SER A 230 7.22 19.66 -0.63
N MET A 231 5.94 19.68 -0.30
CA MET A 231 5.46 20.11 1.02
C MET A 231 5.37 18.93 2.00
N MET A 232 5.21 17.69 1.49
CA MET A 232 5.19 16.45 2.26
C MET A 232 5.73 15.28 1.44
N ILE A 233 6.53 14.43 2.09
CA ILE A 233 6.95 13.11 1.61
C ILE A 233 6.84 12.18 2.80
N ASN A 234 6.18 11.04 2.64
CA ASN A 234 5.92 10.13 3.73
C ASN A 234 6.11 8.66 3.35
N SER A 235 6.29 7.82 4.36
CA SER A 235 6.20 6.37 4.31
C SER A 235 5.02 5.90 5.14
N ARG A 236 4.46 4.72 4.80
CA ARG A 236 3.43 4.05 5.57
C ARG A 236 4.06 3.00 6.48
N ILE A 237 3.65 2.96 7.73
CA ILE A 237 4.04 1.95 8.72
C ILE A 237 2.78 1.24 9.18
N PHE A 238 2.84 -0.08 9.21
CA PHE A 238 1.78 -0.95 9.71
C PHE A 238 2.08 -1.37 11.15
N GLY A 239 1.02 -1.56 11.94
CA GLY A 239 1.10 -2.05 13.29
C GLY A 239 1.16 -0.98 14.38
N SER A 240 1.23 -1.47 15.62
CA SER A 240 1.13 -0.65 16.83
C SER A 240 2.45 -0.03 17.28
N GLN A 241 3.53 -0.23 16.55
CA GLN A 241 4.80 0.41 16.89
C GLN A 241 4.66 1.91 16.64
N GLN A 242 4.80 2.68 17.70
CA GLN A 242 4.95 4.12 17.55
C GLN A 242 6.19 4.33 16.67
N ALA A 243 5.94 4.86 15.48
CA ALA A 243 7.03 5.27 14.63
C ALA A 243 7.86 6.30 15.41
N ASP A 244 9.13 5.98 15.66
CA ASP A 244 10.11 6.98 16.06
C ASP A 244 10.27 7.96 14.89
N GLY A 245 9.44 8.99 14.86
CA GLY A 245 9.41 9.93 13.78
C GLY A 245 8.28 10.93 13.86
N ASP A 246 8.30 11.91 12.97
CA ASP A 246 7.24 12.89 12.81
C ASP A 246 6.02 12.24 12.14
N VAL A 247 5.06 11.83 12.95
CA VAL A 247 3.80 11.22 12.48
C VAL A 247 2.90 12.33 11.95
N ILE A 248 2.52 12.20 10.70
CA ILE A 248 1.67 13.15 9.98
C ILE A 248 0.19 12.80 10.02
N GLU A 249 -0.10 11.55 10.29
CA GLU A 249 -1.44 10.98 10.31
C GLU A 249 -1.46 9.71 11.16
N HIS A 250 -2.49 9.58 12.00
CA HIS A 250 -2.76 8.40 12.82
C HIS A 250 -4.14 7.84 12.47
N PRO A 251 -4.30 7.16 11.38
CA PRO A 251 -5.42 6.26 11.23
C PRO A 251 -5.22 5.05 12.16
N ASP A 252 -6.32 4.38 12.51
CA ASP A 252 -6.29 3.28 13.48
C ASP A 252 -5.51 2.04 13.01
N VAL A 253 -5.21 1.94 11.72
CA VAL A 253 -4.63 0.75 11.08
C VAL A 253 -3.18 0.96 10.68
N THR A 254 -2.83 2.16 10.22
CA THR A 254 -1.48 2.52 9.76
C THR A 254 -1.06 3.87 10.29
N SER A 255 0.23 4.17 10.21
CA SER A 255 0.75 5.51 10.52
C SER A 255 1.52 6.06 9.33
N GLY A 256 1.22 7.28 8.96
CA GLY A 256 2.03 8.06 8.02
C GLY A 256 3.21 8.69 8.74
N VAL A 257 4.43 8.46 8.26
CA VAL A 257 5.66 9.03 8.85
C VAL A 257 6.35 9.94 7.86
N ASN A 258 6.61 11.17 8.31
CA ASN A 258 7.25 12.21 7.51
C ASN A 258 8.71 11.88 7.20
N GLN A 259 9.04 11.87 5.92
CA GLN A 259 10.40 11.62 5.42
C GLN A 259 11.00 12.87 4.73
N LEU A 260 10.27 13.97 4.70
CA LEU A 260 10.57 15.15 3.87
C LEU A 260 11.99 15.73 4.10
N SER A 261 12.49 15.69 5.34
CA SER A 261 13.80 16.28 5.68
C SER A 261 14.98 15.67 4.94
N ARG A 262 14.83 14.47 4.34
CA ARG A 262 15.87 13.85 3.50
C ARG A 262 15.91 14.41 2.08
N TYR A 263 14.84 15.08 1.66
CA TYR A 263 14.62 15.49 0.27
C TYR A 263 14.55 16.99 0.09
N ALA A 264 13.97 17.72 1.05
CA ALA A 264 13.68 19.14 0.97
C ALA A 264 14.10 19.88 2.23
N LYS A 265 14.27 21.19 2.10
CA LYS A 265 14.40 22.09 3.25
C LYS A 265 13.05 22.23 3.95
N THR A 266 13.03 22.00 5.25
CA THR A 266 11.81 21.98 6.05
C THR A 266 11.70 23.17 7.00
N VAL A 267 10.49 23.36 7.51
CA VAL A 267 10.14 24.25 8.62
C VAL A 267 9.12 23.52 9.50
N ASP A 268 9.22 23.73 10.82
CA ASP A 268 8.19 23.29 11.76
C ASP A 268 7.17 24.41 11.88
N LEU A 269 5.97 24.20 11.31
CA LEU A 269 4.84 25.12 11.40
C LEU A 269 4.05 24.81 12.66
N GLU A 270 4.02 25.76 13.60
CA GLU A 270 3.20 25.71 14.80
C GLU A 270 1.86 26.40 14.55
N LEU A 271 0.76 25.68 14.67
CA LEU A 271 -0.57 26.23 14.55
C LEU A 271 -1.27 26.21 15.92
N PHE A 272 -1.86 27.33 16.29
CA PHE A 272 -2.66 27.48 17.51
C PHE A 272 -4.12 27.75 17.11
N VAL A 273 -5.04 27.01 17.68
CA VAL A 273 -6.49 27.19 17.49
C VAL A 273 -7.09 27.71 18.79
N THR A 274 -7.78 28.85 18.72
CA THR A 274 -8.39 29.50 19.89
C THR A 274 -9.84 29.88 19.63
N GLU A 275 -10.58 30.07 20.69
CA GLU A 275 -11.86 30.79 20.67
C GLU A 275 -11.62 32.29 20.47
N GLU A 276 -12.69 33.09 20.28
CA GLU A 276 -12.61 34.55 20.14
C GLU A 276 -12.02 35.25 21.38
N ASP A 277 -12.20 34.67 22.56
CA ASP A 277 -11.65 35.17 23.82
C ASP A 277 -10.20 34.74 24.08
N GLY A 278 -9.60 33.99 23.16
CA GLY A 278 -8.25 33.48 23.27
C GLY A 278 -8.13 32.11 23.98
N THR A 279 -9.24 31.52 24.43
CA THR A 279 -9.23 30.17 25.04
C THR A 279 -8.76 29.12 24.03
N PRO A 280 -7.80 28.23 24.36
CA PRO A 280 -7.36 27.17 23.48
C PRO A 280 -8.46 26.18 23.12
N VAL A 281 -8.52 25.74 21.88
CA VAL A 281 -9.45 24.70 21.41
C VAL A 281 -8.70 23.37 21.26
N ALA A 282 -8.93 22.45 22.19
CA ALA A 282 -8.38 21.11 22.15
C ALA A 282 -9.20 20.19 21.20
N ASP A 283 -8.54 19.14 20.67
CA ASP A 283 -9.13 18.13 19.77
C ASP A 283 -9.86 18.74 18.55
N ALA A 284 -9.43 19.91 18.07
CA ALA A 284 -9.85 20.42 16.78
C ALA A 284 -9.15 19.64 15.66
N GLU A 285 -9.91 19.22 14.66
CA GLU A 285 -9.34 18.55 13.48
C GLU A 285 -8.70 19.59 12.57
N VAL A 286 -7.43 19.37 12.20
CA VAL A 286 -6.65 20.26 11.35
C VAL A 286 -6.19 19.48 10.13
N SER A 287 -6.64 19.91 8.96
CA SER A 287 -6.21 19.43 7.66
C SER A 287 -5.23 20.42 7.03
N PHE A 288 -4.08 19.93 6.63
CA PHE A 288 -3.09 20.68 5.86
C PHE A 288 -3.16 20.19 4.41
N GLU A 289 -3.44 21.11 3.47
CA GLU A 289 -3.87 20.76 2.13
C GLU A 289 -3.05 21.45 1.05
N LEU A 290 -2.95 20.78 -0.11
CA LEU A 290 -2.39 21.34 -1.34
C LEU A 290 -3.46 21.41 -2.42
N LEU A 291 -3.36 22.38 -3.31
CA LEU A 291 -4.14 22.39 -4.54
C LEU A 291 -3.44 21.49 -5.58
N ASN A 292 -4.12 20.44 -6.01
CA ASN A 292 -3.61 19.50 -6.99
C ASN A 292 -4.79 18.87 -7.76
N TYR A 293 -4.73 18.78 -9.08
CA TYR A 293 -5.87 18.39 -9.93
C TYR A 293 -7.15 19.20 -9.68
N ALA A 294 -7.01 20.51 -9.43
CA ALA A 294 -8.09 21.43 -9.11
C ALA A 294 -8.88 21.06 -7.82
N GLU A 295 -8.30 20.28 -6.92
CA GLU A 295 -8.86 19.89 -5.63
C GLU A 295 -7.91 20.28 -4.50
N LEU A 296 -8.47 20.61 -3.33
CA LEU A 296 -7.71 20.73 -2.09
C LEU A 296 -7.55 19.35 -1.47
N VAL A 297 -6.33 18.82 -1.50
CA VAL A 297 -6.02 17.46 -1.04
C VAL A 297 -5.18 17.51 0.20
N ALA A 298 -5.62 16.84 1.27
CA ALA A 298 -4.88 16.77 2.52
C ALA A 298 -3.55 16.01 2.35
N ILE A 299 -2.48 16.60 2.85
CA ILE A 299 -1.15 15.99 2.97
C ILE A 299 -0.82 15.60 4.42
N SER A 300 -1.61 16.09 5.37
CA SER A 300 -1.56 15.71 6.78
C SER A 300 -2.88 16.06 7.47
N ARG A 301 -3.33 15.20 8.38
CA ARG A 301 -4.45 15.44 9.29
C ARG A 301 -4.00 15.20 10.72
N LYS A 302 -4.19 16.18 11.56
CA LYS A 302 -3.80 16.13 12.98
C LYS A 302 -4.89 16.74 13.85
N LYS A 303 -4.81 16.48 15.16
CA LYS A 303 -5.68 17.12 16.15
C LYS A 303 -4.87 18.05 17.02
N THR A 304 -5.47 19.15 17.46
CA THR A 304 -4.85 20.05 18.45
C THR A 304 -4.75 19.38 19.81
N ASP A 305 -3.68 19.66 20.53
CA ASP A 305 -3.47 19.24 21.91
C ASP A 305 -4.33 20.06 22.91
N ALA A 306 -4.16 19.80 24.21
CA ALA A 306 -4.88 20.51 25.29
C ALA A 306 -4.61 22.04 25.31
N ASN A 307 -3.54 22.51 24.66
CA ASN A 307 -3.20 23.92 24.52
C ASN A 307 -3.69 24.52 23.19
N GLY A 308 -4.52 23.79 22.44
CA GLY A 308 -4.95 24.20 21.11
C GLY A 308 -3.85 24.16 20.06
N LYS A 309 -2.72 23.50 20.32
CA LYS A 309 -1.53 23.51 19.47
C LYS A 309 -1.43 22.24 18.63
N VAL A 310 -1.01 22.41 17.37
CA VAL A 310 -0.56 21.34 16.50
C VAL A 310 0.72 21.76 15.77
N VAL A 311 1.61 20.83 15.48
CA VAL A 311 2.86 21.07 14.76
C VAL A 311 2.92 20.18 13.52
N LEU A 312 3.30 20.77 12.39
CA LEU A 312 3.60 20.07 11.15
C LEU A 312 4.99 20.45 10.65
N ARG A 313 5.87 19.47 10.48
CA ARG A 313 7.09 19.66 9.70
C ARG A 313 6.77 19.53 8.22
N THR A 314 7.01 20.61 7.47
CA THR A 314 6.62 20.71 6.05
C THR A 314 7.66 21.46 5.23
N GLY A 315 7.50 21.49 3.90
CA GLY A 315 8.32 22.26 2.97
C GLY A 315 8.09 23.77 3.12
N LYS A 316 8.95 24.56 2.51
CA LYS A 316 8.87 26.04 2.50
C LYS A 316 8.06 26.51 1.30
N GLY A 317 6.75 26.58 1.44
CA GLY A 317 5.78 26.96 0.41
C GLY A 317 4.42 27.30 1.01
N SER A 318 3.39 27.34 0.19
CA SER A 318 2.02 27.61 0.62
C SER A 318 1.26 26.37 1.03
N LEU A 319 0.47 26.45 2.08
CA LEU A 319 -0.50 25.45 2.54
C LEU A 319 -1.89 26.09 2.65
N PHE A 320 -2.91 25.39 2.20
CA PHE A 320 -4.27 25.65 2.61
C PHE A 320 -4.52 24.87 3.89
N VAL A 321 -5.04 25.53 4.93
CA VAL A 321 -5.30 24.92 6.23
C VAL A 321 -6.76 25.04 6.55
N SER A 322 -7.38 23.91 6.88
CA SER A 322 -8.77 23.83 7.31
C SER A 322 -8.83 23.30 8.74
N VAL A 323 -9.60 23.95 9.59
CA VAL A 323 -9.78 23.55 11.00
C VAL A 323 -11.25 23.35 11.27
N TRP A 324 -11.61 22.21 11.86
CA TRP A 324 -12.98 21.88 12.28
C TRP A 324 -13.04 21.51 13.75
N LYS A 325 -14.09 21.95 14.41
CA LYS A 325 -14.50 21.45 15.72
C LYS A 325 -16.04 21.46 15.76
N GLU A 326 -16.64 20.26 15.82
CA GLU A 326 -18.08 20.11 15.72
C GLU A 326 -18.64 20.72 14.42
N ASP A 327 -19.52 21.71 14.51
CA ASP A 327 -20.13 22.42 13.40
C ASP A 327 -19.43 23.77 13.05
N ARG A 328 -18.29 24.04 13.65
CA ARG A 328 -17.49 25.27 13.43
C ARG A 328 -16.29 24.99 12.54
N HIS A 329 -15.95 25.94 11.70
CA HIS A 329 -14.94 25.80 10.69
C HIS A 329 -14.23 27.11 10.41
N VAL A 330 -12.90 27.07 10.25
CA VAL A 330 -12.08 28.18 9.79
C VAL A 330 -11.05 27.69 8.79
N THR A 331 -10.73 28.49 7.77
CA THR A 331 -9.70 28.22 6.78
C THR A 331 -8.69 29.36 6.70
N ALA A 332 -7.47 29.03 6.31
CA ALA A 332 -6.40 30.01 6.04
C ALA A 332 -5.45 29.50 4.96
N ILE A 333 -4.82 30.41 4.23
CA ILE A 333 -3.67 30.11 3.37
C ILE A 333 -2.44 30.63 4.09
N LEU A 334 -1.49 29.72 4.35
CA LEU A 334 -0.28 30.02 5.09
C LEU A 334 0.94 29.86 4.18
N ASP A 335 1.84 30.81 4.23
CA ASP A 335 3.11 30.75 3.50
C ASP A 335 4.26 30.46 4.46
N THR A 336 4.69 29.21 4.49
CA THR A 336 5.75 28.74 5.39
C THR A 336 7.16 29.19 5.00
N ARG A 337 7.30 29.99 3.93
CA ARG A 337 8.55 30.73 3.64
C ARG A 337 8.70 31.94 4.54
N GLU A 338 7.58 32.51 4.97
CA GLU A 338 7.50 33.78 5.72
C GLU A 338 7.19 33.55 7.21
N ILE A 339 6.43 32.49 7.53
CA ILE A 339 5.97 32.20 8.89
C ILE A 339 6.33 30.78 9.33
N SER A 340 6.57 30.62 10.64
CA SER A 340 6.67 29.32 11.31
C SER A 340 5.63 29.12 12.41
N ALA A 341 4.79 30.12 12.67
CA ALA A 341 3.70 30.04 13.63
C ALA A 341 2.49 30.88 13.19
N GLN A 342 1.28 30.40 13.49
CA GLN A 342 0.02 31.09 13.20
C GLN A 342 -1.03 30.75 14.24
N THR A 343 -1.87 31.71 14.60
CA THR A 343 -3.08 31.49 15.39
C THR A 343 -4.31 31.60 14.49
N LEU A 344 -5.19 30.61 14.55
CA LEU A 344 -6.50 30.63 13.89
C LEU A 344 -7.59 30.70 14.96
N VAL A 345 -8.51 31.65 14.79
CA VAL A 345 -9.66 31.82 15.70
C VAL A 345 -10.85 31.07 15.13
N LEU A 346 -11.34 30.10 15.88
CA LEU A 346 -12.52 29.31 15.53
C LEU A 346 -13.78 30.07 16.00
N ALA A 347 -14.22 31.02 15.18
CA ALA A 347 -15.39 31.85 15.48
C ALA A 347 -16.68 31.03 15.61
N GLY A 348 -17.66 31.56 16.32
CA GLY A 348 -19.01 30.98 16.45
C GLY A 348 -19.68 30.70 15.10
N LYS A 349 -20.79 29.94 15.10
CA LYS A 349 -21.52 29.57 13.87
C LYS A 349 -21.66 30.75 12.92
N LYS A 350 -21.15 30.63 11.70
CA LYS A 350 -21.41 31.59 10.65
C LYS A 350 -22.92 31.61 10.36
N ALA A 351 -23.49 32.80 10.40
CA ALA A 351 -24.80 33.05 9.82
C ALA A 351 -24.83 32.63 8.35
N GLU A 352 -26.01 32.19 7.88
CA GLU A 352 -26.30 31.69 6.54
C GLU A 352 -25.46 32.30 5.42
N LYS A 353 -24.99 31.45 4.48
CA LYS A 353 -24.19 31.82 3.31
C LYS A 353 -24.71 33.12 2.67
N SER A 354 -23.97 34.20 2.79
CA SER A 354 -24.09 35.33 1.86
C SER A 354 -23.66 34.86 0.46
N ALA A 355 -24.13 35.54 -0.58
CA ALA A 355 -23.87 35.24 -1.98
C ALA A 355 -22.44 34.78 -2.25
N GLU A 356 -22.27 33.85 -3.22
CA GLU A 356 -20.99 33.31 -3.67
C GLU A 356 -19.93 34.40 -3.80
N GLU A 357 -19.00 34.43 -2.87
CA GLU A 357 -17.85 35.33 -2.91
C GLU A 357 -16.66 34.56 -3.48
N TRP A 358 -16.20 34.99 -4.64
CA TRP A 358 -14.99 34.45 -5.25
C TRP A 358 -13.74 34.99 -4.57
N VAL A 359 -12.95 34.10 -3.98
CA VAL A 359 -11.66 34.44 -3.37
C VAL A 359 -10.54 34.00 -4.30
N ALA A 360 -9.76 34.94 -4.80
CA ALA A 360 -8.56 34.65 -5.57
C ALA A 360 -7.38 34.41 -4.60
N PHE A 361 -6.65 33.33 -4.80
CA PHE A 361 -5.44 33.02 -4.02
C PHE A 361 -4.37 32.39 -4.91
N ASP A 362 -3.12 32.45 -4.46
CA ASP A 362 -1.97 31.82 -5.10
C ASP A 362 -1.31 30.85 -4.11
N MET A 363 -0.89 29.67 -4.62
CA MET A 363 -0.17 28.67 -3.83
C MET A 363 1.21 28.45 -4.43
N ILE A 364 2.23 28.74 -3.65
CA ILE A 364 3.61 28.72 -4.09
C ILE A 364 4.31 27.47 -3.60
N ALA A 365 4.85 26.68 -4.51
CA ALA A 365 5.65 25.51 -4.20
C ALA A 365 7.04 25.90 -3.63
N PRO A 366 7.68 25.04 -2.83
CA PRO A 366 9.07 25.22 -2.44
C PRO A 366 10.00 25.41 -3.64
N SER A 367 11.11 26.11 -3.43
CA SER A 367 12.13 26.33 -4.46
C SER A 367 12.84 25.01 -4.83
N ASP A 368 13.30 24.93 -6.08
CA ASP A 368 14.14 23.82 -6.54
C ASP A 368 15.54 23.92 -5.91
N ALA A 369 15.72 23.23 -4.79
CA ALA A 369 16.94 23.26 -3.99
C ALA A 369 17.18 21.91 -3.29
N PRO A 370 17.60 20.87 -4.03
CA PRO A 370 17.82 19.53 -3.49
C PRO A 370 18.79 19.55 -2.28
N VAL A 371 18.44 18.78 -1.25
CA VAL A 371 19.31 18.56 -0.08
C VAL A 371 20.49 17.68 -0.47
N ASN A 372 20.22 16.67 -1.31
CA ASN A 372 21.24 15.77 -1.80
C ASN A 372 21.84 16.26 -3.13
N THR A 373 23.16 16.35 -3.15
CA THR A 373 23.94 16.81 -4.32
C THR A 373 24.97 15.77 -4.81
N LYS A 374 24.84 14.50 -4.39
CA LYS A 374 25.70 13.42 -4.85
C LYS A 374 25.68 13.31 -6.39
N ARG A 375 26.81 12.98 -6.98
CA ARG A 375 26.93 12.77 -8.43
C ARG A 375 27.83 11.55 -8.69
N PRO A 376 27.45 10.67 -9.63
CA PRO A 376 28.31 9.55 -10.03
C PRO A 376 29.52 10.04 -10.84
N THR A 377 30.58 9.24 -10.82
CA THR A 377 31.75 9.45 -11.68
C THR A 377 31.41 9.11 -13.14
N GLU A 378 32.22 9.58 -14.09
CA GLU A 378 32.00 9.26 -15.51
C GLU A 378 32.11 7.75 -15.81
N GLU A 379 32.96 7.02 -15.09
CA GLU A 379 33.06 5.57 -15.19
C GLU A 379 31.78 4.88 -14.69
N GLN A 380 31.24 5.31 -13.55
CA GLN A 380 29.98 4.82 -13.03
C GLN A 380 28.85 5.06 -14.03
N LYS A 381 28.71 6.27 -14.58
CA LYS A 381 27.68 6.60 -15.60
C LYS A 381 27.77 5.69 -16.82
N GLN A 382 28.97 5.46 -17.36
CA GLN A 382 29.16 4.58 -18.52
C GLN A 382 28.75 3.15 -18.21
N THR A 383 29.19 2.62 -17.05
CA THR A 383 28.83 1.28 -16.57
C THR A 383 27.32 1.16 -16.34
N GLY A 384 26.71 2.12 -15.67
CA GLY A 384 25.28 2.16 -15.41
C GLY A 384 24.46 2.19 -16.70
N ALA A 385 24.80 3.06 -17.63
CA ALA A 385 24.15 3.15 -18.93
C ALA A 385 24.23 1.83 -19.74
N GLN A 386 25.35 1.11 -19.65
CA GLN A 386 25.48 -0.20 -20.27
C GLN A 386 24.57 -1.25 -19.61
N LYS A 387 24.58 -1.33 -18.28
CA LYS A 387 23.71 -2.24 -17.53
C LYS A 387 22.24 -1.97 -17.79
N PHE A 388 21.83 -0.69 -17.82
CA PHE A 388 20.45 -0.32 -18.07
C PHE A 388 19.99 -0.70 -19.49
N ARG A 389 20.84 -0.55 -20.50
CA ARG A 389 20.55 -1.06 -21.85
C ARG A 389 20.32 -2.56 -21.86
N GLN A 390 21.21 -3.33 -21.21
CA GLN A 390 21.07 -4.79 -21.09
C GLN A 390 19.80 -5.19 -20.36
N ALA A 391 19.44 -4.48 -19.28
CA ALA A 391 18.19 -4.69 -18.55
C ALA A 391 16.98 -4.45 -19.45
N THR A 392 16.97 -3.36 -20.22
CA THR A 392 15.92 -3.04 -21.19
C THR A 392 15.76 -4.10 -22.27
N GLU A 393 16.86 -4.58 -22.83
CA GLU A 393 16.85 -5.65 -23.85
C GLU A 393 16.26 -6.95 -23.31
N LYS A 394 16.65 -7.37 -22.10
CA LYS A 394 16.08 -8.55 -21.44
C LYS A 394 14.58 -8.40 -21.18
N ARG A 395 14.15 -7.25 -20.66
CA ARG A 395 12.74 -6.97 -20.40
C ARG A 395 11.92 -7.01 -21.70
N LEU A 396 12.39 -6.37 -22.76
CA LEU A 396 11.71 -6.40 -24.06
C LEU A 396 11.62 -7.82 -24.62
N ALA A 397 12.66 -8.63 -24.50
CA ALA A 397 12.63 -10.04 -24.91
C ALA A 397 11.58 -10.82 -24.12
N LYS A 398 11.50 -10.62 -22.80
CA LYS A 398 10.46 -11.21 -21.93
C LYS A 398 9.06 -10.80 -22.37
N VAL A 399 8.78 -9.51 -22.50
CA VAL A 399 7.46 -8.99 -22.87
C VAL A 399 7.04 -9.47 -24.26
N ASN A 400 7.95 -9.51 -25.22
CA ASN A 400 7.70 -10.01 -26.57
C ASN A 400 7.43 -11.53 -26.61
N SER A 401 7.80 -12.28 -25.57
CA SER A 401 7.53 -13.71 -25.46
C SER A 401 6.12 -14.04 -24.93
N PHE A 402 5.36 -13.05 -24.46
CA PHE A 402 4.07 -13.29 -23.81
C PHE A 402 2.99 -13.81 -24.76
N PHE A 403 3.10 -13.61 -26.07
CA PHE A 403 2.06 -13.97 -27.04
C PHE A 403 2.62 -14.71 -28.24
N GLY A 404 1.85 -15.72 -28.73
CA GLY A 404 1.99 -16.25 -30.08
C GLY A 404 1.29 -15.35 -31.10
N GLU A 405 1.47 -15.64 -32.39
CA GLU A 405 0.94 -14.87 -33.51
C GLU A 405 -0.61 -14.82 -33.58
N GLU A 406 -1.34 -15.65 -32.81
CA GLU A 406 -2.80 -15.80 -32.81
C GLU A 406 -3.48 -15.38 -31.48
N ALA A 407 -2.86 -14.55 -30.67
CA ALA A 407 -3.44 -14.14 -29.39
C ALA A 407 -4.71 -13.26 -29.61
N GLY A 408 -5.84 -13.70 -29.04
CA GLY A 408 -7.06 -12.88 -28.98
C GLY A 408 -6.98 -11.78 -27.91
N ASN A 409 -7.87 -10.77 -27.97
CA ASN A 409 -7.87 -9.60 -27.09
C ASN A 409 -7.75 -9.92 -25.58
N ALA A 410 -8.37 -11.00 -25.09
CA ALA A 410 -8.29 -11.40 -23.68
C ALA A 410 -6.86 -11.78 -23.29
N LEU A 411 -6.15 -12.54 -24.14
CA LEU A 411 -4.77 -12.92 -23.92
C LEU A 411 -3.82 -11.73 -24.04
N GLU A 412 -4.06 -10.85 -24.99
CA GLU A 412 -3.27 -9.61 -25.14
C GLU A 412 -3.41 -8.69 -23.92
N ASN A 413 -4.63 -8.55 -23.37
CA ASN A 413 -4.88 -7.75 -22.17
C ASN A 413 -4.22 -8.34 -20.92
N SER A 414 -4.09 -9.66 -20.84
CA SER A 414 -3.55 -10.36 -19.67
C SER A 414 -2.03 -10.31 -19.55
N LYS A 415 -1.31 -9.93 -20.61
CA LYS A 415 0.16 -9.82 -20.61
C LYS A 415 0.82 -11.10 -20.03
N GLY A 416 1.65 -10.98 -19.02
CA GLY A 416 2.32 -12.10 -18.36
C GLY A 416 1.41 -13.06 -17.63
N ASN A 417 0.14 -12.73 -17.42
CA ASN A 417 -0.89 -13.60 -16.83
C ASN A 417 -1.65 -14.44 -17.86
N HIS A 418 -1.23 -14.42 -19.14
CA HIS A 418 -1.94 -15.07 -20.24
C HIS A 418 -2.19 -16.56 -20.02
N GLN A 419 -1.31 -17.26 -19.32
CA GLN A 419 -1.48 -18.68 -19.00
C GLN A 419 -2.71 -18.94 -18.10
N GLU A 420 -2.99 -18.05 -17.14
CA GLU A 420 -4.18 -18.19 -16.30
C GLU A 420 -5.45 -17.90 -17.09
N ILE A 421 -5.45 -16.89 -17.96
CA ILE A 421 -6.58 -16.62 -18.85
C ILE A 421 -6.77 -17.78 -19.85
N GLN A 422 -5.69 -18.33 -20.41
CA GLN A 422 -5.78 -19.49 -21.29
C GLN A 422 -6.37 -20.71 -20.56
N LYS A 423 -5.90 -21.03 -19.36
CA LYS A 423 -6.46 -22.10 -18.52
C LYS A 423 -7.96 -21.91 -18.27
N PHE A 424 -8.39 -20.68 -18.00
CA PHE A 424 -9.81 -20.35 -17.84
C PHE A 424 -10.60 -20.59 -19.13
N LEU A 425 -10.07 -20.16 -20.28
CA LEU A 425 -10.72 -20.36 -21.59
C LEU A 425 -10.83 -21.85 -21.97
N ASP A 426 -9.79 -22.63 -21.72
CA ASP A 426 -9.71 -24.06 -22.08
C ASP A 426 -10.48 -24.97 -21.13
N ALA A 427 -10.74 -24.52 -19.89
CA ALA A 427 -11.42 -25.34 -18.90
C ALA A 427 -12.82 -25.79 -19.37
N GLU A 428 -13.13 -27.09 -19.31
CA GLU A 428 -14.45 -27.60 -19.57
C GLU A 428 -15.40 -27.23 -18.43
N THR A 429 -16.53 -26.60 -18.77
CA THR A 429 -17.57 -26.20 -17.81
C THR A 429 -18.92 -26.17 -18.50
N PRO A 430 -20.02 -26.59 -17.83
CA PRO A 430 -21.38 -26.47 -18.37
C PRO A 430 -21.78 -25.01 -18.62
N ASN A 431 -21.07 -24.07 -18.00
CA ASN A 431 -21.30 -22.62 -18.10
C ASN A 431 -20.43 -21.91 -19.16
N ALA A 432 -19.83 -22.66 -20.08
CA ALA A 432 -18.88 -22.16 -21.08
C ALA A 432 -19.40 -20.95 -21.88
N LEU A 433 -20.71 -20.89 -22.16
CA LEU A 433 -21.33 -19.79 -22.89
C LEU A 433 -21.20 -18.41 -22.19
N TRP A 434 -21.00 -18.41 -20.86
CA TRP A 434 -20.87 -17.20 -20.06
C TRP A 434 -19.42 -16.74 -19.85
N LYS A 435 -18.43 -17.53 -20.24
CA LYS A 435 -16.99 -17.17 -20.07
C LYS A 435 -16.67 -15.83 -20.69
N LYS A 436 -17.10 -15.61 -21.94
CA LYS A 436 -16.86 -14.33 -22.62
C LYS A 436 -17.51 -13.17 -21.87
N ALA A 437 -18.77 -13.31 -21.46
CA ALA A 437 -19.47 -12.27 -20.72
C ALA A 437 -18.82 -11.95 -19.36
N LEU A 438 -18.20 -12.95 -18.70
CA LEU A 438 -17.42 -12.74 -17.49
C LEU A 438 -16.15 -11.95 -17.80
N LEU A 439 -15.39 -12.35 -18.82
CA LEU A 439 -14.17 -11.64 -19.21
C LEU A 439 -14.45 -10.19 -19.63
N ASP A 440 -15.59 -9.92 -20.25
CA ASP A 440 -16.00 -8.56 -20.63
C ASP A 440 -16.30 -7.64 -19.40
N GLN A 441 -16.39 -8.21 -18.18
CA GLN A 441 -16.53 -7.44 -16.93
C GLN A 441 -15.19 -7.13 -16.25
N LEU A 442 -14.10 -7.75 -16.68
CA LEU A 442 -12.79 -7.58 -16.05
C LEU A 442 -12.14 -6.26 -16.43
N SER A 443 -11.51 -5.60 -15.47
CA SER A 443 -10.59 -4.50 -15.75
C SER A 443 -9.28 -5.01 -16.37
N LEU A 444 -8.48 -4.13 -16.94
CA LEU A 444 -7.15 -4.50 -17.46
C LEU A 444 -6.25 -5.08 -16.36
N LYS A 445 -6.38 -4.64 -15.11
CA LYS A 445 -5.63 -5.20 -14.00
C LYS A 445 -6.13 -6.56 -13.58
N ASP A 446 -7.42 -6.79 -13.64
CA ASP A 446 -7.99 -8.11 -13.38
C ASP A 446 -7.45 -9.14 -14.36
N PHE A 447 -7.36 -8.82 -15.64
CA PHE A 447 -6.70 -9.71 -16.62
C PHE A 447 -5.27 -10.06 -16.24
N ARG A 448 -4.56 -9.16 -15.57
CA ARG A 448 -3.13 -9.29 -15.26
C ARG A 448 -2.83 -10.00 -13.95
N ASP A 449 -3.81 -10.19 -13.06
CA ASP A 449 -3.59 -10.79 -11.74
C ASP A 449 -4.61 -11.86 -11.31
N CYS A 450 -5.74 -12.02 -12.01
CA CYS A 450 -6.72 -13.06 -11.72
C CYS A 450 -6.16 -14.47 -11.94
N LYS A 451 -6.74 -15.44 -11.23
CA LYS A 451 -6.44 -16.87 -11.38
C LYS A 451 -7.58 -17.60 -12.04
N ALA A 452 -7.24 -18.56 -12.90
CA ALA A 452 -8.21 -19.37 -13.61
C ALA A 452 -9.20 -20.05 -12.67
N GLN A 453 -8.71 -20.59 -11.55
CA GLN A 453 -9.54 -21.28 -10.57
C GLN A 453 -10.57 -20.33 -9.95
N GLU A 454 -10.15 -19.13 -9.54
CA GLU A 454 -11.04 -18.12 -8.94
C GLU A 454 -12.15 -17.69 -9.92
N LEU A 455 -11.79 -17.48 -11.18
CA LEU A 455 -12.77 -17.16 -12.24
C LEU A 455 -13.74 -18.31 -12.52
N LEU A 456 -13.27 -19.57 -12.51
CA LEU A 456 -14.13 -20.74 -12.71
C LEU A 456 -15.09 -20.95 -11.55
N GLU A 457 -14.60 -20.86 -10.31
CA GLU A 457 -15.44 -20.97 -9.12
C GLU A 457 -16.50 -19.87 -9.10
N HIS A 458 -16.09 -18.61 -9.41
CA HIS A 458 -17.02 -17.50 -9.50
C HIS A 458 -18.07 -17.70 -10.60
N LEU A 459 -17.64 -18.16 -11.78
CA LEU A 459 -18.53 -18.48 -12.89
C LEU A 459 -19.59 -19.51 -12.50
N GLU A 460 -19.17 -20.61 -11.87
CA GLU A 460 -20.07 -21.65 -11.40
C GLU A 460 -21.08 -21.13 -10.37
N GLU A 461 -20.61 -20.38 -9.38
CA GLU A 461 -21.45 -19.81 -8.34
C GLU A 461 -22.45 -18.78 -8.87
N ALA A 462 -22.02 -17.93 -9.82
CA ALA A 462 -22.89 -16.93 -10.44
C ALA A 462 -23.96 -17.56 -11.35
N CYS A 463 -23.60 -18.59 -12.13
CA CYS A 463 -24.47 -19.17 -13.14
C CYS A 463 -25.69 -19.93 -12.56
N VAL A 464 -25.70 -20.24 -11.28
CA VAL A 464 -26.89 -20.72 -10.58
C VAL A 464 -28.08 -19.75 -10.77
N TRP A 465 -27.80 -18.46 -10.92
CA TRP A 465 -28.78 -17.37 -11.08
C TRP A 465 -29.02 -16.96 -12.55
N GLY A 466 -28.33 -17.60 -13.51
CA GLY A 466 -28.33 -17.19 -14.92
C GLY A 466 -29.70 -17.19 -15.61
N HIS A 467 -30.66 -17.96 -15.08
CA HIS A 467 -32.05 -17.99 -15.60
C HIS A 467 -33.00 -17.05 -14.85
N THR A 468 -32.54 -16.38 -13.79
CA THR A 468 -33.38 -15.59 -12.91
C THR A 468 -33.53 -14.14 -13.39
N PHE A 469 -32.50 -13.62 -14.09
CA PHE A 469 -32.41 -12.24 -14.51
C PHE A 469 -32.24 -12.11 -16.03
N PRO A 470 -32.65 -10.96 -16.62
CA PRO A 470 -32.25 -10.64 -18.00
C PRO A 470 -30.72 -10.70 -18.15
N SER A 471 -30.25 -11.18 -19.32
CA SER A 471 -28.81 -11.44 -19.56
C SER A 471 -27.90 -10.24 -19.27
N GLU A 472 -28.35 -9.02 -19.58
CA GLU A 472 -27.60 -7.78 -19.32
C GLU A 472 -27.46 -7.52 -17.81
N ILE A 473 -28.54 -7.66 -17.05
CA ILE A 473 -28.55 -7.50 -15.59
C ILE A 473 -27.69 -8.60 -14.96
N PHE A 474 -27.83 -9.83 -15.42
CA PHE A 474 -27.03 -10.95 -14.94
C PHE A 474 -25.53 -10.70 -15.17
N ALA A 475 -25.13 -10.33 -16.38
CA ALA A 475 -23.71 -10.10 -16.70
C ALA A 475 -23.12 -8.98 -15.84
N LYS A 476 -23.80 -7.84 -15.75
CA LYS A 476 -23.28 -6.65 -15.08
C LYS A 476 -23.24 -6.74 -13.55
N TYR A 477 -24.25 -7.35 -12.92
CA TYR A 477 -24.42 -7.28 -11.46
C TYR A 477 -24.31 -8.63 -10.74
N VAL A 478 -24.34 -9.74 -11.46
CA VAL A 478 -24.22 -11.07 -10.86
C VAL A 478 -22.95 -11.77 -11.34
N LEU A 479 -22.64 -11.71 -12.63
CA LEU A 479 -21.48 -12.33 -13.22
C LEU A 479 -20.19 -11.54 -12.99
N ASN A 480 -20.28 -10.20 -12.81
CA ASN A 480 -19.13 -9.39 -12.46
C ASN A 480 -18.49 -9.90 -11.16
N PRO A 481 -17.20 -10.26 -11.16
CA PRO A 481 -16.54 -10.85 -9.98
C PRO A 481 -16.18 -9.84 -8.90
N ARG A 482 -16.27 -8.53 -9.18
CA ARG A 482 -15.83 -7.44 -8.30
C ARG A 482 -17.00 -6.56 -7.87
N ILE A 483 -16.98 -6.12 -6.63
CA ILE A 483 -17.91 -5.12 -6.09
C ILE A 483 -17.27 -3.73 -6.15
N SER A 484 -16.01 -3.61 -5.68
CA SER A 484 -15.23 -2.39 -5.67
C SER A 484 -13.75 -2.70 -5.95
N ARG A 485 -12.84 -2.33 -5.06
CA ARG A 485 -11.38 -2.51 -5.19
C ARG A 485 -10.85 -3.71 -4.39
N GLU A 486 -11.73 -4.49 -3.77
CA GLU A 486 -11.36 -5.65 -2.97
C GLU A 486 -10.60 -6.69 -3.79
N GLN A 487 -9.85 -7.58 -3.10
CA GLN A 487 -9.20 -8.75 -3.72
C GLN A 487 -10.25 -9.64 -4.39
N GLN A 488 -9.99 -10.08 -5.63
CA GLN A 488 -10.87 -11.05 -6.29
C GLN A 488 -10.92 -12.36 -5.52
N SER A 489 -12.12 -12.88 -5.32
CA SER A 489 -12.34 -14.19 -4.71
C SER A 489 -13.72 -14.73 -5.07
N ALA A 490 -13.87 -16.06 -5.11
CA ALA A 490 -15.16 -16.70 -5.14
C ALA A 490 -15.76 -16.67 -3.73
N TYR A 491 -16.85 -15.94 -3.55
CA TYR A 491 -17.41 -15.65 -2.21
C TYR A 491 -18.85 -16.12 -2.01
N ARG A 492 -19.62 -16.39 -3.07
CA ARG A 492 -21.05 -16.67 -2.95
C ARG A 492 -21.37 -17.93 -2.16
N ARG A 493 -20.65 -19.04 -2.40
CA ARG A 493 -20.83 -20.27 -1.63
C ARG A 493 -20.49 -20.07 -0.15
N LYS A 494 -19.43 -19.31 0.14
CA LYS A 494 -19.03 -18.98 1.51
C LYS A 494 -20.12 -18.18 2.22
N ILE A 495 -20.67 -17.16 1.56
CA ILE A 495 -21.78 -16.36 2.08
C ILE A 495 -23.03 -17.22 2.29
N GLN A 496 -23.39 -18.07 1.31
CA GLN A 496 -24.54 -18.96 1.45
C GLN A 496 -24.38 -19.97 2.59
N ALA A 497 -23.18 -20.50 2.79
CA ALA A 497 -22.89 -21.44 3.88
C ALA A 497 -22.91 -20.78 5.26
N PHE A 498 -22.66 -19.47 5.31
CA PHE A 498 -22.70 -18.70 6.54
C PHE A 498 -24.11 -18.55 7.11
N PHE A 499 -25.13 -18.38 6.25
CA PHE A 499 -26.52 -18.20 6.66
C PHE A 499 -27.24 -19.52 6.89
N THR A 500 -28.04 -19.58 7.97
CA THR A 500 -28.95 -20.70 8.25
C THR A 500 -30.08 -20.78 7.21
N GLU A 501 -30.73 -21.93 7.10
CA GLU A 501 -31.90 -22.08 6.22
C GLU A 501 -33.07 -21.17 6.63
N GLU A 502 -33.19 -20.81 7.90
CA GLU A 502 -34.14 -19.83 8.39
C GLU A 502 -33.85 -18.44 7.84
N HIS A 503 -32.59 -17.98 7.93
CA HIS A 503 -32.17 -16.71 7.33
C HIS A 503 -32.43 -16.68 5.82
N LYS A 504 -32.04 -17.74 5.09
CA LYS A 504 -32.27 -17.84 3.64
C LYS A 504 -33.75 -17.75 3.29
N THR A 505 -34.62 -18.44 4.03
CA THR A 505 -36.06 -18.39 3.85
C THR A 505 -36.63 -16.98 4.10
N GLN A 506 -36.14 -16.29 5.13
CA GLN A 506 -36.53 -14.92 5.44
C GLN A 506 -36.10 -13.97 4.31
N PHE A 507 -34.86 -14.06 3.85
CA PHE A 507 -34.31 -13.24 2.77
C PHE A 507 -35.01 -13.44 1.43
N GLN A 508 -35.41 -14.67 1.12
CA GLN A 508 -36.22 -14.98 -0.08
C GLN A 508 -37.60 -14.33 -0.03
N LYS A 509 -38.24 -14.31 1.15
CA LYS A 509 -39.54 -13.67 1.32
C LYS A 509 -39.48 -12.14 1.27
N ASN A 510 -38.42 -11.59 1.83
CA ASN A 510 -38.20 -10.14 1.89
C ASN A 510 -36.70 -9.82 1.79
N PRO A 511 -36.18 -9.50 0.59
CA PRO A 511 -34.76 -9.17 0.40
C PRO A 511 -34.25 -8.00 1.26
N ARG A 512 -35.16 -7.11 1.73
CA ARG A 512 -34.79 -6.02 2.63
C ARG A 512 -34.27 -6.52 3.99
N GLU A 513 -34.61 -7.73 4.38
CA GLU A 513 -34.07 -8.34 5.60
C GLU A 513 -32.57 -8.63 5.54
N ILE A 514 -31.99 -8.76 4.32
CA ILE A 514 -30.53 -8.83 4.14
C ILE A 514 -29.89 -7.51 4.63
N TRP A 515 -30.46 -6.39 4.20
CA TRP A 515 -30.01 -5.06 4.63
C TRP A 515 -30.15 -4.88 6.15
N ASN A 516 -31.29 -5.23 6.69
CA ASN A 516 -31.53 -5.14 8.13
C ASN A 516 -30.53 -6.01 8.92
N TRP A 517 -30.22 -7.19 8.40
CA TRP A 517 -29.25 -8.09 9.01
C TRP A 517 -27.84 -7.48 8.97
N ILE A 518 -27.42 -6.94 7.82
CA ILE A 518 -26.10 -6.28 7.65
C ILE A 518 -25.97 -5.13 8.66
N CYS A 519 -26.91 -4.19 8.67
CA CYS A 519 -26.88 -3.04 9.59
C CYS A 519 -26.84 -3.42 11.09
N LYS A 520 -27.38 -4.60 11.42
CA LYS A 520 -27.38 -5.09 12.80
C LYS A 520 -26.12 -5.83 13.20
N ASN A 521 -25.46 -6.50 12.26
CA ASN A 521 -24.41 -7.49 12.55
C ASN A 521 -23.04 -7.11 11.98
N ILE A 522 -22.97 -6.15 11.06
CA ILE A 522 -21.70 -5.67 10.48
C ILE A 522 -21.48 -4.24 10.95
N GLN A 523 -20.35 -4.01 11.58
CA GLN A 523 -19.93 -2.68 11.98
C GLN A 523 -19.11 -2.04 10.84
N GLU A 524 -19.41 -0.78 10.54
CA GLU A 524 -18.58 0.02 9.64
C GLU A 524 -17.27 0.39 10.34
N GLU A 525 -16.18 0.29 9.61
CA GLU A 525 -14.84 0.71 10.04
C GLU A 525 -14.23 1.64 8.99
N PRO A 526 -14.51 2.97 9.09
CA PRO A 526 -14.10 3.95 8.09
C PRO A 526 -12.58 4.02 7.87
N ALA A 527 -11.76 3.68 8.88
CA ALA A 527 -10.31 3.68 8.76
C ALA A 527 -9.82 2.72 7.67
N TYR A 528 -10.47 1.56 7.49
CA TYR A 528 -10.09 0.60 6.44
C TYR A 528 -10.44 1.08 5.05
N GLU A 529 -11.56 1.79 4.87
CA GLU A 529 -11.91 2.42 3.60
C GLU A 529 -10.94 3.54 3.25
N TYR A 530 -10.66 4.40 4.21
CA TYR A 530 -9.69 5.49 4.05
C TYR A 530 -8.30 4.97 3.68
N GLU A 531 -7.86 3.86 4.29
CA GLU A 531 -6.58 3.21 4.04
C GLU A 531 -6.58 2.34 2.76
N GLU A 532 -7.71 2.21 2.07
CA GLU A 532 -7.90 1.32 0.91
C GLU A 532 -7.57 -0.16 1.21
N LEU A 533 -7.74 -0.59 2.45
CA LEU A 533 -7.50 -1.96 2.93
C LEU A 533 -8.80 -2.75 3.02
N LEU A 534 -9.54 -2.80 1.93
CA LEU A 534 -10.86 -3.43 1.86
C LEU A 534 -10.80 -4.94 2.04
N THR A 535 -11.71 -5.48 2.85
CA THR A 535 -11.93 -6.93 2.96
C THR A 535 -12.79 -7.43 1.83
N THR A 536 -12.62 -8.72 1.47
CA THR A 536 -13.56 -9.41 0.60
C THR A 536 -14.91 -9.60 1.31
N PRO A 537 -16.03 -9.78 0.56
CA PRO A 537 -17.33 -10.04 1.19
C PRO A 537 -17.35 -11.26 2.12
N ALA A 538 -16.58 -12.29 1.81
CA ALA A 538 -16.45 -13.48 2.65
C ALA A 538 -15.57 -13.21 3.89
N GLY A 539 -14.52 -12.41 3.75
CA GLY A 539 -13.65 -11.96 4.84
C GLY A 539 -14.43 -11.15 5.88
N THR A 540 -15.25 -10.20 5.42
CA THR A 540 -16.13 -9.39 6.28
C THR A 540 -17.06 -10.27 7.13
N LEU A 541 -17.68 -11.30 6.56
CA LEU A 541 -18.58 -12.19 7.31
C LEU A 541 -17.86 -13.13 8.28
N ARG A 542 -16.61 -13.44 8.03
CA ARG A 542 -15.84 -14.36 8.87
C ARG A 542 -15.53 -13.79 10.25
N TYR A 543 -15.42 -12.48 10.37
CA TYR A 543 -14.93 -11.79 11.55
C TYR A 543 -15.85 -10.64 12.01
N GLN A 544 -17.20 -10.83 11.90
CA GLN A 544 -18.17 -9.86 12.39
C GLN A 544 -17.92 -9.49 13.86
#